data_b3c3974ecb04f13d0522828ae6ec27db
#
_entry.id   b3c3974ecb04f13d0522828ae6ec27db
#
_cell.length_a   1.000
_cell.length_b   1.000
_cell.length_c   1.000
_cell.angle_alpha   90.00
_cell.angle_beta   90.00
_cell.angle_gamma   90.00
#
_symmetry.space_group_name_H-M   'P 1'
#
loop_
_entity.id
_entity.type
_entity.pdbx_description
1 polymer ?
#
loop_
_entity_poly.entity_id
_entity_poly.type
_entity_poly.pdbx_seq_one_letter_code
_entity_poly.pdbx_strand_id
1 'polypeptide(L)'
;MNDYDVIVVGGGPAGCYAALTAARKGCRVALFEEHWAIGWPMHDPGWLMESEFTESLIHALERAVPWTHIEEYRVRDAQSGDLIETGSPGGYVARRDLLEKEIAAAAVRAGVSLHIKTKVLKFLRKGETVVGIETNSPVIPTATAKIFICADGIRSSSSGFALQEGLCEKGEVRSGLIFLLANADVSSGIVEHFLSTDPSLHYKCFFTRHDGLCTVTNQTLETFYELKKRSDNVVSSKIVDAYPIEVSGFANGPSGKYGEYFKKIVKDNILFIGDASGGAGNIHGMIQGQFAGTVAASAISAHDVSEDRLSEYPNLVRGTLAKAPFFYFSAREDFGSFNAWFRAFEAATKGITAKELI
;
A
#
# COMPACT_ATOMS: atom_id res chain seq x y z
N MET A 1 -25.46 21.63 3.31
CA MET A 1 -24.68 21.27 2.09
C MET A 1 -23.44 20.57 2.62
N ASN A 2 -23.01 19.42 2.07
CA ASN A 2 -21.78 18.76 2.53
C ASN A 2 -20.57 19.59 2.10
N ASP A 3 -19.51 19.62 2.92
CA ASP A 3 -18.29 20.36 2.63
C ASP A 3 -17.58 19.76 1.40
N TYR A 4 -17.61 18.42 1.30
CA TYR A 4 -17.00 17.64 0.23
C TYR A 4 -17.99 16.65 -0.40
N ASP A 5 -17.65 16.14 -1.57
CA ASP A 5 -18.34 14.99 -2.17
C ASP A 5 -17.71 13.68 -1.67
N VAL A 6 -16.39 13.67 -1.55
CA VAL A 6 -15.60 12.51 -1.07
C VAL A 6 -14.60 12.96 0.01
N ILE A 7 -14.54 12.22 1.11
CA ILE A 7 -13.45 12.30 2.10
C ILE A 7 -12.63 11.02 2.01
N VAL A 8 -11.30 11.18 1.90
CA VAL A 8 -10.33 10.08 1.95
C VAL A 8 -9.59 10.14 3.29
N VAL A 9 -9.49 9.00 3.96
CA VAL A 9 -8.79 8.85 5.26
C VAL A 9 -7.54 8.02 5.07
N GLY A 10 -6.37 8.63 5.28
CA GLY A 10 -5.06 8.06 5.06
C GLY A 10 -4.40 8.52 3.75
N GLY A 11 -3.21 9.12 3.89
CA GLY A 11 -2.43 9.72 2.80
C GLY A 11 -1.32 8.82 2.25
N GLY A 12 -1.43 7.50 2.40
CA GLY A 12 -0.56 6.54 1.72
C GLY A 12 -0.84 6.47 0.21
N PRO A 13 -0.12 5.62 -0.55
CA PRO A 13 -0.23 5.59 -2.02
C PRO A 13 -1.65 5.29 -2.50
N ALA A 14 -2.37 4.40 -1.81
CA ALA A 14 -3.76 4.06 -2.13
C ALA A 14 -4.69 5.27 -1.97
N GLY A 15 -4.62 5.96 -0.81
CA GLY A 15 -5.46 7.11 -0.51
C GLY A 15 -5.16 8.32 -1.39
N CYS A 16 -3.88 8.63 -1.62
CA CYS A 16 -3.48 9.70 -2.53
C CYS A 16 -3.99 9.45 -3.95
N TYR A 17 -3.90 8.21 -4.43
CA TYR A 17 -4.37 7.86 -5.78
C TYR A 17 -5.91 7.88 -5.89
N ALA A 18 -6.62 7.46 -4.84
CA ALA A 18 -8.07 7.56 -4.78
C ALA A 18 -8.56 9.01 -4.80
N ALA A 19 -7.91 9.87 -4.00
CA ALA A 19 -8.21 11.29 -3.96
C ALA A 19 -7.97 11.98 -5.31
N LEU A 20 -6.79 11.70 -5.94
CA LEU A 20 -6.46 12.18 -7.27
C LEU A 20 -7.53 11.76 -8.30
N THR A 21 -7.86 10.47 -8.32
CA THR A 21 -8.83 9.92 -9.28
C THR A 21 -10.22 10.56 -9.14
N ALA A 22 -10.72 10.67 -7.91
CA ALA A 22 -12.01 11.30 -7.66
C ALA A 22 -12.03 12.79 -8.04
N ALA A 23 -10.94 13.53 -7.72
CA ALA A 23 -10.81 14.94 -8.07
C ALA A 23 -10.74 15.16 -9.59
N ARG A 24 -9.95 14.36 -10.31
CA ARG A 24 -9.87 14.39 -11.80
C ARG A 24 -11.21 14.14 -12.48
N LYS A 25 -12.13 13.45 -11.79
CA LYS A 25 -13.51 13.20 -12.25
C LYS A 25 -14.52 14.22 -11.74
N GLY A 26 -14.07 15.35 -11.19
CA GLY A 26 -14.88 16.50 -10.83
C GLY A 26 -15.48 16.48 -9.42
N CYS A 27 -15.09 15.56 -8.55
CA CYS A 27 -15.51 15.57 -7.15
C CYS A 27 -14.75 16.62 -6.34
N ARG A 28 -15.43 17.25 -5.37
CA ARG A 28 -14.78 18.01 -4.31
C ARG A 28 -14.24 17.02 -3.27
N VAL A 29 -12.91 16.93 -3.16
CA VAL A 29 -12.25 15.89 -2.34
C VAL A 29 -11.44 16.51 -1.22
N ALA A 30 -11.53 15.94 -0.01
CA ALA A 30 -10.56 16.15 1.05
C ALA A 30 -9.82 14.86 1.37
N LEU A 31 -8.53 14.97 1.65
CA LEU A 31 -7.65 13.89 2.09
C LEU A 31 -7.05 14.23 3.45
N PHE A 32 -7.26 13.35 4.44
CA PHE A 32 -6.78 13.52 5.80
C PHE A 32 -5.66 12.52 6.10
N GLU A 33 -4.50 13.02 6.56
CA GLU A 33 -3.33 12.23 6.94
C GLU A 33 -2.89 12.56 8.37
N GLU A 34 -2.66 11.51 9.18
CA GLU A 34 -2.29 11.70 10.60
C GLU A 34 -0.84 12.16 10.80
N HIS A 35 0.08 11.81 9.88
CA HIS A 35 1.48 12.19 9.93
C HIS A 35 1.71 13.62 9.39
N TRP A 36 2.89 14.17 9.67
CA TRP A 36 3.25 15.53 9.23
C TRP A 36 3.59 15.64 7.76
N ALA A 37 3.88 14.52 7.11
CA ALA A 37 4.29 14.48 5.71
C ALA A 37 3.80 13.21 5.05
N ILE A 38 3.40 13.33 3.80
CA ILE A 38 3.15 12.20 2.93
C ILE A 38 4.46 11.44 2.68
N GLY A 39 4.39 10.11 2.63
CA GLY A 39 5.56 9.24 2.44
C GLY A 39 6.41 9.05 3.69
N TRP A 40 5.93 9.47 4.86
CA TRP A 40 6.63 9.31 6.12
C TRP A 40 5.67 8.79 7.22
N PRO A 41 6.08 7.79 8.03
CA PRO A 41 7.28 6.96 7.85
C PRO A 41 7.19 6.07 6.62
N MET A 42 8.34 5.70 6.06
CA MET A 42 8.39 4.78 4.93
C MET A 42 8.04 3.36 5.41
N HIS A 43 7.03 2.74 4.80
CA HIS A 43 6.49 1.45 5.26
C HIS A 43 6.97 0.24 4.48
N ASP A 44 7.64 0.42 3.34
CA ASP A 44 8.24 -0.65 2.55
C ASP A 44 9.40 -0.13 1.69
N PRO A 45 10.22 -1.02 1.11
CA PRO A 45 11.40 -0.64 0.32
C PRO A 45 11.11 0.04 -1.01
N GLY A 46 9.84 0.12 -1.44
CA GLY A 46 9.44 0.81 -2.66
C GLY A 46 9.51 -0.04 -3.92
N TRP A 47 9.48 -1.37 -3.80
CA TRP A 47 9.43 -2.24 -4.97
C TRP A 47 8.04 -2.25 -5.62
N LEU A 48 8.03 -1.99 -6.93
CA LEU A 48 6.85 -1.99 -7.79
C LEU A 48 7.04 -3.03 -8.88
N MET A 49 6.16 -4.02 -8.94
CA MET A 49 6.20 -5.08 -9.94
C MET A 49 5.95 -4.53 -11.34
N GLU A 50 6.49 -5.19 -12.35
CA GLU A 50 6.23 -4.86 -13.74
C GLU A 50 4.75 -5.00 -14.08
N SER A 51 4.21 -3.99 -14.70
CA SER A 51 2.83 -3.92 -15.20
C SER A 51 2.66 -2.66 -16.03
N GLU A 52 1.64 -2.63 -16.87
CA GLU A 52 1.28 -1.42 -17.63
C GLU A 52 1.00 -0.23 -16.69
N PHE A 53 0.49 -0.50 -15.47
CA PHE A 53 0.31 0.51 -14.44
C PHE A 53 1.65 1.09 -13.99
N THR A 54 2.63 0.24 -13.68
CA THR A 54 3.96 0.66 -13.22
C THR A 54 4.69 1.43 -14.30
N GLU A 55 4.67 0.98 -15.54
CA GLU A 55 5.31 1.66 -16.67
C GLU A 55 4.72 3.05 -16.90
N SER A 56 3.39 3.15 -16.89
CA SER A 56 2.71 4.44 -17.03
C SER A 56 2.95 5.37 -15.85
N LEU A 57 3.09 4.83 -14.63
CA LEU A 57 3.45 5.57 -13.42
C LEU A 57 4.87 6.15 -13.56
N ILE A 58 5.83 5.33 -14.01
CA ILE A 58 7.21 5.76 -14.27
C ILE A 58 7.23 6.86 -15.31
N HIS A 59 6.57 6.64 -16.45
CA HIS A 59 6.50 7.64 -17.51
C HIS A 59 5.98 9.00 -17.02
N ALA A 60 4.96 8.98 -16.16
CA ALA A 60 4.39 10.20 -15.59
C ALA A 60 5.34 10.92 -14.60
N LEU A 61 6.19 10.17 -13.89
CA LEU A 61 6.98 10.66 -12.76
C LEU A 61 8.50 10.52 -12.93
N GLU A 62 9.00 10.13 -14.11
CA GLU A 62 10.43 9.84 -14.37
C GLU A 62 11.40 10.94 -13.97
N ARG A 63 10.95 12.22 -14.07
CA ARG A 63 11.78 13.39 -13.73
C ARG A 63 11.77 13.74 -12.25
N ALA A 64 10.80 13.25 -11.51
CA ALA A 64 10.58 13.62 -10.11
C ALA A 64 11.01 12.53 -9.13
N VAL A 65 10.96 11.27 -9.56
CA VAL A 65 11.23 10.11 -8.73
C VAL A 65 12.38 9.31 -9.31
N PRO A 66 13.46 9.03 -8.56
CA PRO A 66 14.49 8.09 -8.96
C PRO A 66 13.96 6.66 -8.98
N TRP A 67 14.31 5.92 -10.03
CA TRP A 67 13.89 4.54 -10.28
C TRP A 67 15.10 3.64 -10.51
N THR A 68 15.08 2.45 -9.93
CA THR A 68 16.06 1.41 -10.22
C THR A 68 15.33 0.22 -10.83
N HIS A 69 15.64 -0.12 -12.07
CA HIS A 69 15.07 -1.29 -12.74
C HIS A 69 15.57 -2.57 -12.07
N ILE A 70 14.68 -3.54 -11.88
CA ILE A 70 14.98 -4.86 -11.29
C ILE A 70 15.13 -5.88 -12.42
N GLU A 71 16.33 -6.38 -12.55
CA GLU A 71 16.69 -7.39 -13.56
C GLU A 71 16.55 -8.81 -13.00
N GLU A 72 16.78 -8.98 -11.70
CA GLU A 72 16.78 -10.27 -11.05
C GLU A 72 16.12 -10.22 -9.67
N TYR A 73 15.36 -11.27 -9.40
CA TYR A 73 14.77 -11.57 -8.12
C TYR A 73 15.34 -12.88 -7.58
N ARG A 74 15.79 -12.88 -6.32
CA ARG A 74 16.38 -14.04 -5.65
C ARG A 74 15.64 -14.33 -4.35
N VAL A 75 15.30 -15.60 -4.16
CA VAL A 75 14.81 -16.12 -2.89
C VAL A 75 15.89 -17.01 -2.29
N ARG A 76 16.26 -16.72 -1.05
CA ARG A 76 17.24 -17.49 -0.30
C ARG A 76 16.65 -18.04 0.99
N ASP A 77 17.17 -19.17 1.44
CA ASP A 77 16.93 -19.65 2.79
C ASP A 77 17.64 -18.74 3.81
N ALA A 78 16.90 -18.26 4.81
CA ALA A 78 17.44 -17.32 5.80
C ALA A 78 18.45 -17.96 6.77
N GLN A 79 18.46 -19.30 6.89
CA GLN A 79 19.38 -20.02 7.79
C GLN A 79 20.67 -20.40 7.09
N SER A 80 20.57 -21.03 5.92
CA SER A 80 21.72 -21.53 5.17
C SER A 80 22.30 -20.49 4.20
N GLY A 81 21.50 -19.51 3.76
CA GLY A 81 21.85 -18.59 2.68
C GLY A 81 21.70 -19.21 1.28
N ASP A 82 21.27 -20.47 1.19
CA ASP A 82 21.14 -21.17 -0.08
C ASP A 82 20.09 -20.52 -0.98
N LEU A 83 20.35 -20.49 -2.28
CA LEU A 83 19.42 -20.01 -3.28
C LEU A 83 18.28 -21.02 -3.46
N ILE A 84 17.06 -20.59 -3.19
CA ILE A 84 15.83 -21.40 -3.35
C ILE A 84 15.25 -21.21 -4.74
N GLU A 85 15.16 -19.96 -5.19
CA GLU A 85 14.52 -19.60 -6.45
C GLU A 85 15.16 -18.32 -7.00
N THR A 86 15.23 -18.22 -8.31
CA THR A 86 15.59 -17.01 -9.02
C THR A 86 14.63 -16.76 -10.19
N GLY A 87 14.49 -15.51 -10.57
CA GLY A 87 13.64 -15.12 -11.68
C GLY A 87 13.87 -13.69 -12.12
N SER A 88 13.23 -13.32 -13.20
CA SER A 88 13.21 -11.97 -13.73
C SER A 88 11.77 -11.46 -13.70
N PRO A 89 11.29 -11.01 -12.54
CA PRO A 89 9.91 -10.54 -12.40
C PRO A 89 9.69 -9.19 -13.08
N GLY A 90 10.80 -8.51 -13.44
CA GLY A 90 10.75 -7.11 -13.84
C GLY A 90 10.29 -6.17 -12.72
N GLY A 91 10.10 -4.91 -13.09
CA GLY A 91 9.66 -3.89 -12.18
C GLY A 91 10.76 -2.95 -11.72
N TYR A 92 10.46 -2.15 -10.72
CA TYR A 92 11.33 -1.05 -10.31
C TYR A 92 11.29 -0.84 -8.80
N VAL A 93 12.39 -0.36 -8.27
CA VAL A 93 12.43 0.22 -6.92
C VAL A 93 12.41 1.72 -7.04
N ALA A 94 11.42 2.34 -6.41
CA ALA A 94 11.26 3.77 -6.33
C ALA A 94 11.78 4.33 -4.99
N ARG A 95 12.20 5.60 -5.00
CA ARG A 95 12.23 6.42 -3.80
C ARG A 95 10.79 6.64 -3.35
N ARG A 96 10.31 5.77 -2.48
CA ARG A 96 8.90 5.74 -2.09
C ARG A 96 8.40 7.03 -1.45
N ASP A 97 9.22 7.65 -0.62
CA ASP A 97 8.91 8.94 -0.02
C ASP A 97 8.67 10.03 -1.07
N LEU A 98 9.42 10.03 -2.17
CA LEU A 98 9.22 10.95 -3.29
C LEU A 98 8.01 10.55 -4.13
N LEU A 99 7.85 9.27 -4.41
CA LEU A 99 6.70 8.75 -5.17
C LEU A 99 5.37 9.18 -4.54
N GLU A 100 5.21 8.94 -3.25
CA GLU A 100 3.97 9.30 -2.55
C GLU A 100 3.73 10.81 -2.53
N LYS A 101 4.78 11.61 -2.33
CA LYS A 101 4.70 13.08 -2.39
C LYS A 101 4.28 13.58 -3.75
N GLU A 102 4.80 13.00 -4.84
CA GLU A 102 4.43 13.40 -6.20
C GLU A 102 2.97 13.04 -6.52
N ILE A 103 2.50 11.87 -6.10
CA ILE A 103 1.08 11.50 -6.24
C ILE A 103 0.20 12.47 -5.45
N ALA A 104 0.56 12.77 -4.21
CA ALA A 104 -0.17 13.75 -3.39
C ALA A 104 -0.14 15.16 -4.00
N ALA A 105 1.01 15.59 -4.53
CA ALA A 105 1.13 16.87 -5.23
C ALA A 105 0.24 16.92 -6.48
N ALA A 106 0.16 15.82 -7.24
CA ALA A 106 -0.78 15.72 -8.36
C ALA A 106 -2.25 15.82 -7.89
N ALA A 107 -2.58 15.17 -6.77
CA ALA A 107 -3.92 15.27 -6.18
C ALA A 107 -4.26 16.71 -5.75
N VAL A 108 -3.33 17.40 -5.09
CA VAL A 108 -3.51 18.83 -4.71
C VAL A 108 -3.66 19.71 -5.96
N ARG A 109 -2.84 19.51 -6.99
CA ARG A 109 -2.99 20.21 -8.28
C ARG A 109 -4.33 19.95 -8.97
N ALA A 110 -4.93 18.77 -8.74
CA ALA A 110 -6.27 18.43 -9.20
C ALA A 110 -7.41 19.00 -8.33
N GLY A 111 -7.07 19.75 -7.26
CA GLY A 111 -8.06 20.43 -6.40
C GLY A 111 -8.37 19.70 -5.09
N VAL A 112 -7.63 18.67 -4.72
CA VAL A 112 -7.80 17.98 -3.42
C VAL A 112 -7.36 18.90 -2.27
N SER A 113 -8.22 19.02 -1.26
CA SER A 113 -7.87 19.66 0.01
C SER A 113 -7.10 18.66 0.89
N LEU A 114 -5.78 18.78 0.92
CA LEU A 114 -4.91 17.91 1.73
C LEU A 114 -4.73 18.46 3.14
N HIS A 115 -5.04 17.65 4.14
CA HIS A 115 -4.92 17.96 5.57
C HIS A 115 -3.94 16.99 6.24
N ILE A 116 -2.64 17.37 6.29
CA ILE A 116 -1.61 16.63 7.02
C ILE A 116 -1.69 16.90 8.53
N LYS A 117 -1.06 16.05 9.35
CA LYS A 117 -1.10 16.13 10.82
C LYS A 117 -2.54 16.21 11.36
N THR A 118 -3.48 15.60 10.65
CA THR A 118 -4.89 15.64 10.96
C THR A 118 -5.45 14.22 10.99
N LYS A 119 -5.48 13.63 12.19
CA LYS A 119 -5.99 12.28 12.40
C LYS A 119 -7.51 12.27 12.42
N VAL A 120 -8.12 11.44 11.60
CA VAL A 120 -9.53 11.11 11.72
C VAL A 120 -9.72 10.17 12.90
N LEU A 121 -10.59 10.55 13.82
CA LEU A 121 -10.83 9.81 15.07
C LEU A 121 -12.00 8.84 14.95
N LYS A 122 -13.06 9.26 14.28
CA LYS A 122 -14.27 8.44 14.07
C LYS A 122 -15.13 8.97 12.93
N PHE A 123 -16.00 8.12 12.42
CA PHE A 123 -17.10 8.49 11.55
C PHE A 123 -18.29 9.04 12.35
N LEU A 124 -18.93 10.09 11.85
CA LEU A 124 -20.16 10.66 12.37
C LEU A 124 -21.35 10.11 11.57
N ARG A 125 -22.34 9.56 12.27
CA ARG A 125 -23.44 8.84 11.63
C ARG A 125 -24.80 9.50 11.91
N LYS A 126 -25.69 9.35 10.92
CA LYS A 126 -27.13 9.61 11.07
C LYS A 126 -27.87 8.34 10.66
N GLY A 127 -28.30 7.55 11.63
CA GLY A 127 -28.71 6.17 11.41
C GLY A 127 -27.52 5.34 10.96
N GLU A 128 -27.66 4.57 9.88
CA GLU A 128 -26.57 3.76 9.31
C GLU A 128 -25.65 4.58 8.39
N THR A 129 -26.12 5.70 7.85
CA THR A 129 -25.35 6.51 6.91
C THR A 129 -24.27 7.32 7.61
N VAL A 130 -23.05 7.26 7.11
CA VAL A 130 -21.96 8.16 7.54
C VAL A 130 -22.17 9.52 6.87
N VAL A 131 -22.19 10.58 7.68
CA VAL A 131 -22.41 11.95 7.23
C VAL A 131 -21.19 12.85 7.36
N GLY A 132 -20.16 12.39 8.11
CA GLY A 132 -18.94 13.17 8.36
C GLY A 132 -17.91 12.39 9.14
N ILE A 133 -16.85 13.11 9.47
CA ILE A 133 -15.74 12.67 10.31
C ILE A 133 -15.52 13.64 11.47
N GLU A 134 -14.95 13.13 12.57
CA GLU A 134 -14.34 13.92 13.63
C GLU A 134 -12.82 13.75 13.58
N THR A 135 -12.08 14.83 13.78
CA THR A 135 -10.62 14.82 13.73
C THR A 135 -10.01 15.33 15.04
N ASN A 136 -8.70 15.14 15.20
CA ASN A 136 -7.92 15.71 16.32
C ASN A 136 -7.50 17.17 16.09
N SER A 137 -7.85 17.77 14.94
CA SER A 137 -7.45 19.12 14.60
C SER A 137 -8.39 20.15 15.24
N PRO A 138 -7.88 21.13 15.96
CA PRO A 138 -8.71 22.23 16.45
C PRO A 138 -9.19 23.18 15.34
N VAL A 139 -8.55 23.14 14.16
CA VAL A 139 -8.90 23.98 13.02
C VAL A 139 -10.00 23.33 12.19
N ILE A 140 -9.99 22.02 12.07
CA ILE A 140 -10.98 21.23 11.32
C ILE A 140 -11.48 20.11 12.24
N PRO A 141 -12.25 20.42 13.29
CA PRO A 141 -12.69 19.41 14.23
C PRO A 141 -13.67 18.40 13.60
N THR A 142 -14.39 18.82 12.58
CA THR A 142 -15.32 17.96 11.82
C THR A 142 -15.32 18.34 10.33
N ALA A 143 -15.62 17.39 9.46
CA ALA A 143 -15.87 17.61 8.04
C ALA A 143 -16.99 16.67 7.56
N THR A 144 -17.74 17.08 6.54
CA THR A 144 -18.88 16.32 6.03
C THR A 144 -18.70 15.95 4.56
N ALA A 145 -19.15 14.75 4.17
CA ALA A 145 -19.14 14.30 2.78
C ALA A 145 -20.29 13.33 2.50
N LYS A 146 -20.42 12.96 1.23
CA LYS A 146 -21.40 11.95 0.78
C LYS A 146 -20.81 10.54 0.75
N ILE A 147 -19.54 10.41 0.41
CA ILE A 147 -18.80 9.13 0.33
C ILE A 147 -17.48 9.25 1.12
N PHE A 148 -17.10 8.16 1.75
CA PHE A 148 -15.86 8.05 2.50
C PHE A 148 -15.01 6.93 1.91
N ILE A 149 -13.71 7.18 1.70
CA ILE A 149 -12.73 6.18 1.27
C ILE A 149 -11.73 5.99 2.41
N CYS A 150 -11.75 4.81 3.01
CA CYS A 150 -10.90 4.46 4.12
C CYS A 150 -9.63 3.78 3.61
N ALA A 151 -8.50 4.44 3.79
CA ALA A 151 -7.16 4.03 3.39
C ALA A 151 -6.19 4.13 4.58
N ASP A 152 -6.68 3.83 5.79
CA ASP A 152 -5.96 3.96 7.07
C ASP A 152 -4.93 2.84 7.30
N GLY A 153 -4.61 2.09 6.25
CA GLY A 153 -3.49 1.16 6.19
C GLY A 153 -3.69 -0.07 7.07
N ILE A 154 -2.57 -0.67 7.43
CA ILE A 154 -2.53 -1.97 8.10
C ILE A 154 -3.18 -1.97 9.49
N ARG A 155 -3.20 -0.82 10.17
CA ARG A 155 -3.86 -0.67 11.47
C ARG A 155 -5.37 -0.77 11.39
N SER A 156 -5.95 -0.68 10.21
CA SER A 156 -7.39 -0.75 10.01
C SER A 156 -8.02 -1.99 10.65
N SER A 157 -7.35 -3.14 10.56
CA SER A 157 -7.81 -4.41 11.14
C SER A 157 -7.48 -4.58 12.63
N SER A 158 -6.54 -3.84 13.19
CA SER A 158 -6.10 -4.02 14.58
C SER A 158 -6.71 -3.00 15.55
N SER A 159 -6.86 -1.75 15.11
CA SER A 159 -7.35 -0.63 15.92
C SER A 159 -8.06 0.45 15.10
N GLY A 160 -8.06 0.34 13.77
CA GLY A 160 -8.61 1.33 12.84
C GLY A 160 -10.03 1.01 12.39
N PHE A 161 -10.38 1.55 11.22
CA PHE A 161 -11.78 1.63 10.79
C PHE A 161 -12.35 0.30 10.31
N ALA A 162 -11.58 -0.61 9.69
CA ALA A 162 -12.12 -1.90 9.27
C ALA A 162 -12.59 -2.73 10.48
N LEU A 163 -11.84 -2.70 11.59
CA LEU A 163 -12.24 -3.35 12.84
C LEU A 163 -13.46 -2.64 13.47
N GLN A 164 -13.42 -1.30 13.57
CA GLN A 164 -14.51 -0.50 14.16
C GLN A 164 -15.82 -0.68 13.40
N GLU A 165 -15.75 -0.84 12.09
CA GLU A 165 -16.91 -1.07 11.23
C GLU A 165 -17.31 -2.57 11.15
N GLY A 166 -16.59 -3.46 11.80
CA GLY A 166 -16.92 -4.90 11.87
C GLY A 166 -16.70 -5.65 10.56
N LEU A 167 -15.75 -5.21 9.72
CA LEU A 167 -15.41 -5.88 8.46
C LEU A 167 -14.49 -7.07 8.65
N CYS A 168 -13.77 -7.10 9.75
CA CYS A 168 -12.80 -8.13 10.09
C CYS A 168 -12.79 -8.39 11.61
N GLU A 169 -12.24 -9.53 12.00
CA GLU A 169 -11.84 -9.77 13.38
C GLU A 169 -10.55 -8.99 13.68
N LYS A 170 -10.25 -8.81 14.98
CA LYS A 170 -9.07 -8.06 15.39
C LYS A 170 -7.78 -8.76 14.92
N GLY A 171 -7.08 -8.14 13.99
CA GLY A 171 -5.79 -8.57 13.50
C GLY A 171 -4.64 -8.22 14.45
N GLU A 172 -3.53 -8.96 14.34
CA GLU A 172 -2.28 -8.60 14.98
C GLU A 172 -1.46 -7.69 14.05
N VAL A 173 -0.83 -6.68 14.65
CA VAL A 173 0.18 -5.85 13.99
C VAL A 173 1.49 -6.00 14.73
N ARG A 174 2.55 -6.33 14.02
CA ARG A 174 3.91 -6.40 14.56
C ARG A 174 4.71 -5.20 14.09
N SER A 175 5.49 -4.64 14.99
CA SER A 175 6.42 -3.56 14.66
C SER A 175 7.72 -4.14 14.13
N GLY A 176 8.31 -3.47 13.14
CA GLY A 176 9.61 -3.77 12.58
C GLY A 176 10.33 -2.49 12.18
N LEU A 177 11.48 -2.65 11.50
CA LEU A 177 12.28 -1.55 10.98
C LEU A 177 12.63 -1.80 9.52
N ILE A 178 12.63 -0.72 8.74
CA ILE A 178 13.35 -0.66 7.46
C ILE A 178 14.64 0.10 7.70
N PHE A 179 15.76 -0.51 7.35
CA PHE A 179 17.07 0.13 7.41
C PHE A 179 17.45 0.67 6.04
N LEU A 180 17.91 1.90 6.00
CA LEU A 180 18.60 2.48 4.86
C LEU A 180 20.10 2.36 5.10
N LEU A 181 20.79 1.67 4.20
CA LEU A 181 22.19 1.28 4.37
C LEU A 181 23.07 1.92 3.30
N ALA A 182 24.22 2.46 3.72
CA ALA A 182 25.35 2.73 2.85
C ALA A 182 26.37 1.58 2.91
N ASN A 183 27.19 1.43 1.87
CA ASN A 183 28.24 0.44 1.77
C ASN A 183 27.75 -1.03 1.90
N ALA A 184 26.53 -1.29 1.50
CA ALA A 184 26.07 -2.66 1.32
C ALA A 184 26.65 -3.21 0.00
N ASP A 185 27.13 -4.44 0.03
CA ASP A 185 27.62 -5.14 -1.17
C ASP A 185 26.46 -5.86 -1.85
N VAL A 186 25.57 -5.07 -2.43
CA VAL A 186 24.38 -5.52 -3.16
C VAL A 186 24.43 -4.92 -4.55
N SER A 187 24.33 -5.76 -5.56
CA SER A 187 24.29 -5.32 -6.95
C SER A 187 23.02 -4.51 -7.22
N SER A 188 23.13 -3.46 -8.00
CA SER A 188 21.97 -2.72 -8.48
C SER A 188 21.10 -3.62 -9.37
N GLY A 189 19.79 -3.43 -9.32
CA GLY A 189 18.86 -4.22 -10.13
C GLY A 189 18.53 -5.60 -9.55
N ILE A 190 18.95 -5.90 -8.32
CA ILE A 190 18.64 -7.17 -7.66
C ILE A 190 17.76 -6.93 -6.44
N VAL A 191 16.70 -7.74 -6.32
CA VAL A 191 15.91 -7.89 -5.10
C VAL A 191 16.22 -9.25 -4.49
N GLU A 192 16.73 -9.29 -3.28
CA GLU A 192 16.94 -10.53 -2.53
C GLU A 192 15.94 -10.66 -1.38
N HIS A 193 15.31 -11.81 -1.31
CA HIS A 193 14.36 -12.14 -0.28
C HIS A 193 14.82 -13.36 0.51
N PHE A 194 14.96 -13.20 1.81
CA PHE A 194 15.34 -14.28 2.73
C PHE A 194 14.09 -14.85 3.37
N LEU A 195 13.81 -16.12 3.11
CA LEU A 195 12.71 -16.86 3.72
C LEU A 195 13.23 -17.73 4.88
N SER A 196 12.48 -17.80 5.95
CA SER A 196 12.67 -18.77 7.00
C SER A 196 11.48 -19.71 7.09
N THR A 197 11.75 -21.01 7.15
CA THR A 197 10.76 -22.02 7.50
C THR A 197 10.59 -22.16 9.01
N ASP A 198 11.51 -21.58 9.79
CA ASP A 198 11.41 -21.51 11.24
C ASP A 198 10.58 -20.32 11.67
N PRO A 199 9.40 -20.54 12.29
CA PRO A 199 8.54 -19.45 12.75
C PRO A 199 9.22 -18.52 13.77
N SER A 200 10.25 -19.00 14.49
CA SER A 200 11.02 -18.19 15.45
C SER A 200 12.03 -17.26 14.75
N LEU A 201 12.37 -17.56 13.51
CA LEU A 201 13.34 -16.82 12.69
C LEU A 201 12.62 -16.05 11.56
N HIS A 202 11.51 -15.40 11.82
CA HIS A 202 10.74 -14.65 10.81
C HIS A 202 11.56 -13.52 10.14
N TYR A 203 12.67 -13.87 9.51
CA TYR A 203 13.47 -12.95 8.73
C TYR A 203 12.81 -12.72 7.37
N LYS A 204 12.10 -11.62 7.26
CA LYS A 204 11.71 -11.07 5.97
C LYS A 204 12.65 -9.93 5.66
N CYS A 205 13.74 -10.24 4.97
CA CYS A 205 14.66 -9.21 4.54
C CYS A 205 14.53 -9.02 3.04
N PHE A 206 14.30 -7.77 2.63
CA PHE A 206 14.41 -7.36 1.26
C PHE A 206 15.65 -6.52 1.11
N PHE A 207 16.50 -6.86 0.17
CA PHE A 207 17.62 -6.03 -0.21
C PHE A 207 17.28 -5.36 -1.53
N THR A 208 17.16 -4.05 -1.50
CA THR A 208 16.87 -3.29 -2.70
C THR A 208 17.81 -2.11 -2.77
N ARG A 209 18.48 -1.91 -3.87
CA ARG A 209 19.42 -0.82 -4.05
C ARG A 209 18.84 0.23 -4.98
N HIS A 210 18.81 1.48 -4.50
CA HIS A 210 18.56 2.65 -5.33
C HIS A 210 19.40 3.81 -4.81
N ASP A 211 19.76 4.74 -5.68
CA ASP A 211 20.54 5.94 -5.35
C ASP A 211 21.85 5.63 -4.57
N GLY A 212 22.49 4.50 -4.83
CA GLY A 212 23.70 4.08 -4.12
C GLY A 212 23.49 3.58 -2.69
N LEU A 213 22.25 3.59 -2.22
CA LEU A 213 21.87 3.06 -0.90
C LEU A 213 21.12 1.74 -1.07
N CYS A 214 21.12 0.93 -0.02
CA CYS A 214 20.35 -0.31 0.05
C CYS A 214 19.28 -0.19 1.11
N THR A 215 18.06 -0.62 0.82
CA THR A 215 17.02 -0.78 1.83
C THR A 215 16.92 -2.23 2.26
N VAL A 216 16.85 -2.44 3.57
CA VAL A 216 16.65 -3.75 4.18
C VAL A 216 15.46 -3.68 5.11
N THR A 217 14.47 -4.53 4.87
CA THR A 217 13.36 -4.71 5.80
C THR A 217 13.70 -5.80 6.78
N ASN A 218 13.68 -5.48 8.07
CA ASN A 218 13.91 -6.44 9.13
C ASN A 218 12.95 -6.17 10.30
N GLN A 219 12.76 -7.16 11.16
CA GLN A 219 11.80 -7.06 12.25
C GLN A 219 12.31 -6.23 13.42
N THR A 220 13.61 -6.38 13.78
CA THR A 220 14.23 -5.66 14.88
C THR A 220 15.68 -5.29 14.57
N LEU A 221 16.26 -4.44 15.41
CA LEU A 221 17.68 -4.09 15.32
C LEU A 221 18.57 -5.31 15.56
N GLU A 222 18.20 -6.17 16.51
CA GLU A 222 18.92 -7.40 16.83
C GLU A 222 18.96 -8.36 15.66
N THR A 223 17.81 -8.59 15.00
CA THR A 223 17.74 -9.45 13.82
C THR A 223 18.56 -8.90 12.66
N PHE A 224 18.65 -7.58 12.51
CA PHE A 224 19.54 -6.97 11.53
C PHE A 224 21.02 -7.23 11.83
N TYR A 225 21.45 -7.10 13.10
CA TYR A 225 22.83 -7.42 13.46
C TYR A 225 23.16 -8.90 13.33
N GLU A 226 22.21 -9.80 13.55
CA GLU A 226 22.39 -11.22 13.25
C GLU A 226 22.54 -11.47 11.74
N LEU A 227 21.75 -10.79 10.92
CA LEU A 227 21.89 -10.83 9.47
C LEU A 227 23.30 -10.35 9.04
N LYS A 228 23.80 -9.27 9.62
CA LYS A 228 25.15 -8.74 9.33
C LYS A 228 26.26 -9.73 9.61
N LYS A 229 26.10 -10.64 10.58
CA LYS A 229 27.08 -11.69 10.88
C LYS A 229 27.08 -12.84 9.86
N ARG A 230 25.99 -13.01 9.13
CA ARG A 230 25.75 -14.17 8.24
C ARG A 230 25.75 -13.81 6.75
N SER A 231 25.66 -12.55 6.40
CA SER A 231 25.54 -12.11 5.01
C SER A 231 26.66 -11.13 4.66
N ASP A 232 27.52 -11.54 3.74
CA ASP A 232 28.59 -10.70 3.20
C ASP A 232 28.06 -9.41 2.60
N ASN A 233 26.83 -9.46 2.05
CA ASN A 233 26.17 -8.31 1.42
C ASN A 233 26.01 -7.10 2.36
N VAL A 234 25.88 -7.34 3.66
CA VAL A 234 25.63 -6.28 4.64
C VAL A 234 26.69 -6.16 5.74
N VAL A 235 27.71 -7.04 5.75
CA VAL A 235 28.75 -7.05 6.80
C VAL A 235 29.45 -5.70 6.94
N SER A 236 29.76 -5.04 5.82
CA SER A 236 30.42 -3.73 5.76
C SER A 236 29.46 -2.55 5.79
N SER A 237 28.16 -2.80 5.75
CA SER A 237 27.16 -1.75 5.67
C SER A 237 27.11 -0.87 6.92
N LYS A 238 26.69 0.38 6.73
CA LYS A 238 26.42 1.36 7.79
C LYS A 238 24.96 1.80 7.70
N ILE A 239 24.29 1.83 8.83
CA ILE A 239 22.95 2.37 8.92
C ILE A 239 23.03 3.89 8.70
N VAL A 240 22.31 4.37 7.70
CA VAL A 240 22.11 5.79 7.42
C VAL A 240 20.85 6.28 8.11
N ASP A 241 19.79 5.45 8.05
CA ASP A 241 18.51 5.75 8.68
C ASP A 241 17.76 4.45 9.02
N ALA A 242 16.77 4.54 9.91
CA ALA A 242 15.91 3.45 10.28
C ALA A 242 14.48 3.95 10.47
N TYR A 243 13.56 3.38 9.70
CA TYR A 243 12.15 3.77 9.73
C TYR A 243 11.32 2.69 10.43
N PRO A 244 10.50 3.06 11.43
CA PRO A 244 9.57 2.12 12.03
C PRO A 244 8.52 1.70 10.99
N ILE A 245 8.31 0.40 10.88
CA ILE A 245 7.24 -0.16 10.07
C ILE A 245 6.29 -0.97 10.94
N GLU A 246 5.09 -1.11 10.45
CA GLU A 246 4.12 -2.04 10.95
C GLU A 246 3.86 -3.11 9.91
N VAL A 247 3.93 -4.34 10.34
CA VAL A 247 3.68 -5.49 9.48
C VAL A 247 2.51 -6.24 10.05
N SER A 248 1.51 -6.54 9.23
CA SER A 248 0.44 -7.43 9.67
C SER A 248 1.03 -8.78 10.06
N GLY A 249 0.78 -9.16 11.29
CA GLY A 249 1.26 -10.41 11.85
C GLY A 249 0.44 -11.61 11.47
N PHE A 250 -0.40 -11.58 10.47
CA PHE A 250 -1.33 -12.62 10.03
C PHE A 250 -2.81 -12.25 10.19
N ALA A 251 -3.62 -12.79 9.29
CA ALA A 251 -5.07 -12.88 9.41
C ALA A 251 -5.86 -11.60 9.20
N ASN A 252 -5.56 -10.84 8.13
CA ASN A 252 -6.47 -9.76 7.75
C ASN A 252 -7.60 -10.25 6.81
N GLY A 253 -7.39 -11.35 6.09
CA GLY A 253 -8.38 -11.91 5.19
C GLY A 253 -9.31 -12.95 5.83
N PRO A 254 -10.37 -13.34 5.12
CA PRO A 254 -11.37 -14.31 5.60
C PRO A 254 -10.80 -15.68 5.97
N SER A 255 -9.70 -16.11 5.34
CA SER A 255 -9.02 -17.37 5.64
C SER A 255 -7.92 -17.23 6.69
N GLY A 256 -7.71 -16.01 7.20
CA GLY A 256 -6.62 -15.74 8.11
C GLY A 256 -5.27 -15.48 7.43
N LYS A 257 -5.25 -15.34 6.11
CA LYS A 257 -4.03 -15.04 5.33
C LYS A 257 -3.88 -13.54 5.11
N TYR A 258 -2.66 -13.04 5.27
CA TYR A 258 -2.31 -11.67 4.92
C TYR A 258 -2.39 -11.45 3.41
N GLY A 259 -2.89 -10.28 2.99
CA GLY A 259 -3.04 -9.95 1.58
C GLY A 259 -4.31 -10.51 0.93
N GLU A 260 -5.14 -11.20 1.68
CA GLU A 260 -6.45 -11.61 1.24
C GLU A 260 -7.49 -10.53 1.57
N TYR A 261 -8.26 -10.14 0.57
CA TYR A 261 -9.29 -9.12 0.76
C TYR A 261 -10.40 -9.59 1.71
N PHE A 262 -10.91 -8.67 2.54
CA PHE A 262 -12.06 -8.96 3.37
C PHE A 262 -13.27 -9.35 2.53
N LYS A 263 -14.17 -10.15 3.10
CA LYS A 263 -15.41 -10.54 2.43
C LYS A 263 -16.23 -9.34 1.99
N LYS A 264 -16.18 -8.27 2.78
CA LYS A 264 -16.87 -7.01 2.54
C LYS A 264 -15.85 -5.88 2.62
N ILE A 265 -15.67 -5.12 1.54
CA ILE A 265 -14.79 -3.95 1.46
C ILE A 265 -15.55 -2.67 1.12
N VAL A 266 -16.87 -2.74 1.23
CA VAL A 266 -17.81 -1.62 1.22
C VAL A 266 -18.77 -1.82 2.38
N LYS A 267 -19.08 -0.77 3.10
CA LYS A 267 -20.13 -0.75 4.12
C LYS A 267 -20.81 0.61 4.10
N ASP A 268 -22.12 0.61 3.94
CA ASP A 268 -22.92 1.82 3.78
C ASP A 268 -22.33 2.70 2.64
N ASN A 269 -21.90 3.91 2.95
CA ASN A 269 -21.23 4.81 2.02
C ASN A 269 -19.70 4.92 2.25
N ILE A 270 -19.06 3.85 2.79
CA ILE A 270 -17.62 3.76 3.01
C ILE A 270 -17.02 2.69 2.11
N LEU A 271 -15.93 3.03 1.41
CA LEU A 271 -15.10 2.13 0.62
C LEU A 271 -13.77 1.92 1.36
N PHE A 272 -13.31 0.67 1.49
CA PHE A 272 -12.02 0.33 2.11
C PHE A 272 -11.03 -0.09 1.04
N ILE A 273 -9.82 0.51 1.06
CA ILE A 273 -8.80 0.32 0.02
C ILE A 273 -7.41 0.08 0.61
N GLY A 274 -6.51 -0.51 -0.19
CA GLY A 274 -5.17 -0.86 0.26
C GLY A 274 -5.21 -1.86 1.41
N ASP A 275 -4.28 -1.75 2.34
CA ASP A 275 -4.22 -2.64 3.50
C ASP A 275 -5.47 -2.57 4.39
N ALA A 276 -6.20 -1.46 4.35
CA ALA A 276 -7.48 -1.31 5.05
C ALA A 276 -8.58 -2.24 4.51
N SER A 277 -8.43 -2.79 3.32
CA SER A 277 -9.33 -3.78 2.71
C SER A 277 -8.90 -5.24 2.94
N GLY A 278 -7.80 -5.46 3.68
CA GLY A 278 -7.13 -6.75 3.81
C GLY A 278 -6.10 -7.03 2.71
N GLY A 279 -6.19 -6.34 1.58
CA GLY A 279 -5.21 -6.40 0.51
C GLY A 279 -3.86 -5.78 0.90
N ALA A 280 -2.81 -6.08 0.16
CA ALA A 280 -1.48 -5.54 0.41
C ALA A 280 -0.74 -5.20 -0.88
N GLY A 281 0.25 -4.33 -0.74
CA GLY A 281 1.15 -3.93 -1.83
C GLY A 281 0.79 -2.59 -2.48
N ASN A 282 1.84 -1.84 -2.83
CA ASN A 282 1.70 -0.46 -3.32
C ASN A 282 0.87 -0.34 -4.58
N ILE A 283 1.16 -1.18 -5.59
CA ILE A 283 0.45 -1.15 -6.88
C ILE A 283 -1.00 -1.58 -6.68
N HIS A 284 -1.22 -2.66 -5.93
CA HIS A 284 -2.58 -3.11 -5.62
C HIS A 284 -3.38 -1.99 -4.94
N GLY A 285 -2.78 -1.32 -3.97
CA GLY A 285 -3.40 -0.19 -3.28
C GLY A 285 -3.71 0.98 -4.21
N MET A 286 -2.79 1.36 -5.11
CA MET A 286 -3.02 2.45 -6.07
C MET A 286 -4.11 2.10 -7.09
N ILE A 287 -4.12 0.87 -7.62
CA ILE A 287 -5.19 0.39 -8.52
C ILE A 287 -6.55 0.36 -7.80
N GLN A 288 -6.59 -0.09 -6.54
CA GLN A 288 -7.80 0.00 -5.72
C GLN A 288 -8.25 1.46 -5.55
N GLY A 289 -7.30 2.37 -5.30
CA GLY A 289 -7.56 3.80 -5.24
C GLY A 289 -8.19 4.33 -6.52
N GLN A 290 -7.68 3.91 -7.68
CA GLN A 290 -8.26 4.25 -8.99
C GLN A 290 -9.70 3.74 -9.12
N PHE A 291 -9.96 2.49 -8.75
CA PHE A 291 -11.29 1.91 -8.79
C PHE A 291 -12.25 2.63 -7.85
N ALA A 292 -11.85 2.81 -6.58
CA ALA A 292 -12.68 3.46 -5.57
C ALA A 292 -12.99 4.92 -5.93
N GLY A 293 -11.98 5.68 -6.38
CA GLY A 293 -12.17 7.07 -6.84
C GLY A 293 -13.09 7.16 -8.05
N THR A 294 -12.99 6.21 -8.98
CA THR A 294 -13.87 6.15 -10.16
C THR A 294 -15.30 5.82 -9.78
N VAL A 295 -15.50 4.80 -8.95
CA VAL A 295 -16.85 4.41 -8.49
C VAL A 295 -17.48 5.50 -7.64
N ALA A 296 -16.71 6.13 -6.74
CA ALA A 296 -17.20 7.26 -5.94
C ALA A 296 -17.68 8.42 -6.83
N ALA A 297 -16.88 8.80 -7.83
CA ALA A 297 -17.26 9.89 -8.75
C ALA A 297 -18.51 9.54 -9.57
N SER A 298 -18.64 8.30 -10.05
CA SER A 298 -19.82 7.81 -10.75
C SER A 298 -21.07 7.84 -9.85
N ALA A 299 -20.95 7.42 -8.61
CA ALA A 299 -22.03 7.43 -7.62
C ALA A 299 -22.48 8.86 -7.28
N ILE A 300 -21.53 9.81 -7.11
CA ILE A 300 -21.82 11.24 -6.91
C ILE A 300 -22.58 11.83 -8.10
N SER A 301 -22.12 11.55 -9.32
CA SER A 301 -22.76 12.03 -10.55
C SER A 301 -24.17 11.46 -10.74
N ALA A 302 -24.40 10.23 -10.32
CA ALA A 302 -25.71 9.58 -10.36
C ALA A 302 -26.64 10.00 -9.20
N HIS A 303 -26.16 10.80 -8.24
CA HIS A 303 -26.87 11.12 -6.99
C HIS A 303 -27.32 9.90 -6.18
N ASP A 304 -26.60 8.77 -6.33
CA ASP A 304 -26.85 7.53 -5.63
C ASP A 304 -25.56 7.06 -4.96
N VAL A 305 -25.51 7.17 -3.64
CA VAL A 305 -24.35 6.77 -2.80
C VAL A 305 -24.67 5.55 -1.94
N SER A 306 -25.70 4.79 -2.33
CA SER A 306 -26.07 3.56 -1.65
C SER A 306 -24.97 2.52 -1.71
N GLU A 307 -24.97 1.60 -0.76
CA GLU A 307 -24.03 0.46 -0.75
C GLU A 307 -24.16 -0.38 -2.04
N ASP A 308 -25.37 -0.56 -2.55
CA ASP A 308 -25.62 -1.27 -3.81
C ASP A 308 -24.87 -0.61 -4.99
N ARG A 309 -24.97 0.72 -5.10
CA ARG A 309 -24.24 1.47 -6.14
C ARG A 309 -22.74 1.35 -5.97
N LEU A 310 -22.24 1.43 -4.75
CA LEU A 310 -20.83 1.32 -4.42
C LEU A 310 -20.28 -0.11 -4.55
N SER A 311 -21.15 -1.13 -4.64
CA SER A 311 -20.76 -2.54 -4.82
C SER A 311 -20.05 -2.83 -6.16
N GLU A 312 -20.07 -1.89 -7.11
CA GLU A 312 -19.24 -1.93 -8.31
C GLU A 312 -17.73 -2.01 -7.96
N TYR A 313 -17.28 -1.32 -6.91
CA TYR A 313 -15.89 -1.33 -6.47
C TYR A 313 -15.39 -2.73 -6.07
N PRO A 314 -16.01 -3.47 -5.12
CA PRO A 314 -15.59 -4.83 -4.81
C PRO A 314 -15.67 -5.78 -6.00
N ASN A 315 -16.55 -5.56 -6.96
CA ASN A 315 -16.63 -6.38 -8.17
C ASN A 315 -15.39 -6.15 -9.07
N LEU A 316 -14.93 -4.90 -9.21
CA LEU A 316 -13.68 -4.59 -9.91
C LEU A 316 -12.48 -5.22 -9.21
N VAL A 317 -12.37 -5.12 -7.88
CA VAL A 317 -11.27 -5.72 -7.12
C VAL A 317 -11.26 -7.24 -7.27
N ARG A 318 -12.40 -7.91 -7.14
CA ARG A 318 -12.50 -9.37 -7.31
C ARG A 318 -12.27 -9.82 -8.75
N GLY A 319 -12.72 -9.02 -9.72
CA GLY A 319 -12.53 -9.30 -11.14
C GLY A 319 -11.09 -9.22 -11.61
N THR A 320 -10.23 -8.47 -10.88
CA THR A 320 -8.85 -8.18 -11.23
C THR A 320 -7.87 -8.62 -10.13
N LEU A 321 -7.68 -7.78 -9.14
CA LEU A 321 -6.62 -7.90 -8.13
C LEU A 321 -6.72 -9.16 -7.25
N ALA A 322 -7.93 -9.64 -6.97
CA ALA A 322 -8.10 -10.87 -6.19
C ALA A 322 -7.67 -12.14 -6.94
N LYS A 323 -7.42 -12.06 -8.25
CA LYS A 323 -6.88 -13.17 -9.04
C LYS A 323 -5.37 -13.37 -8.82
N ALA A 324 -4.68 -12.33 -8.39
CA ALA A 324 -3.27 -12.36 -8.02
C ALA A 324 -3.03 -11.44 -6.81
N PRO A 325 -3.53 -11.82 -5.63
CA PRO A 325 -3.38 -11.02 -4.43
C PRO A 325 -1.91 -10.90 -4.07
N PHE A 326 -1.53 -9.73 -3.54
CA PHE A 326 -0.16 -9.54 -3.09
C PHE A 326 0.06 -10.28 -1.79
N PHE A 327 0.77 -11.41 -1.88
CA PHE A 327 1.20 -12.11 -0.69
C PHE A 327 2.45 -12.96 -0.92
N TYR A 328 3.52 -12.60 -0.24
CA TYR A 328 4.84 -13.23 -0.39
C TYR A 328 4.88 -14.72 -0.09
N PHE A 329 4.16 -15.18 0.93
CA PHE A 329 4.25 -16.56 1.40
C PHE A 329 3.27 -17.47 0.67
N SER A 330 2.06 -17.00 0.43
CA SER A 330 1.07 -17.78 -0.32
C SER A 330 1.33 -17.77 -1.82
N ALA A 331 2.10 -16.81 -2.36
CA ALA A 331 2.42 -16.80 -3.77
C ALA A 331 3.05 -18.13 -4.24
N ARG A 332 3.97 -18.69 -3.44
CA ARG A 332 4.58 -19.97 -3.76
C ARG A 332 3.64 -21.15 -3.52
N GLU A 333 2.84 -21.10 -2.46
CA GLU A 333 1.85 -22.14 -2.17
C GLU A 333 0.69 -22.16 -3.18
N ASP A 334 0.17 -20.98 -3.51
CA ASP A 334 -1.02 -20.84 -4.36
C ASP A 334 -0.67 -20.91 -5.87
N PHE A 335 0.54 -20.49 -6.26
CA PHE A 335 0.98 -20.39 -7.67
C PHE A 335 2.15 -21.33 -8.01
N GLY A 336 2.70 -22.06 -7.05
CA GLY A 336 3.83 -22.98 -7.23
C GLY A 336 5.20 -22.28 -7.32
N SER A 337 5.25 -21.02 -7.74
CA SER A 337 6.47 -20.21 -7.78
C SER A 337 6.16 -18.70 -7.81
N PHE A 338 7.13 -17.89 -7.42
CA PHE A 338 7.01 -16.42 -7.54
C PHE A 338 6.87 -15.98 -8.99
N ASN A 339 7.60 -16.61 -9.93
CA ASN A 339 7.49 -16.30 -11.35
C ASN A 339 6.07 -16.55 -11.91
N ALA A 340 5.39 -17.59 -11.46
CA ALA A 340 4.00 -17.85 -11.85
C ALA A 340 3.05 -16.80 -11.28
N TRP A 341 3.27 -16.37 -10.05
CA TRP A 341 2.49 -15.31 -9.42
C TRP A 341 2.69 -13.95 -10.14
N PHE A 342 3.93 -13.58 -10.49
CA PHE A 342 4.19 -12.35 -11.25
C PHE A 342 3.45 -12.33 -12.58
N ARG A 343 3.48 -13.42 -13.33
CA ARG A 343 2.71 -13.54 -14.59
C ARG A 343 1.20 -13.46 -14.36
N ALA A 344 0.69 -14.03 -13.27
CA ALA A 344 -0.72 -13.92 -12.93
C ALA A 344 -1.12 -12.48 -12.58
N PHE A 345 -0.25 -11.74 -11.90
CA PHE A 345 -0.46 -10.33 -11.58
C PHE A 345 -0.46 -9.47 -12.85
N GLU A 346 0.53 -9.64 -13.73
CA GLU A 346 0.62 -8.93 -15.01
C GLU A 346 -0.64 -9.18 -15.84
N ALA A 347 -1.06 -10.44 -15.97
CA ALA A 347 -2.26 -10.80 -16.71
C ALA A 347 -3.54 -10.22 -16.07
N ALA A 348 -3.63 -10.19 -14.75
CA ALA A 348 -4.79 -9.66 -14.02
C ALA A 348 -4.91 -8.12 -14.12
N THR A 349 -3.80 -7.43 -14.29
CA THR A 349 -3.73 -5.96 -14.34
C THR A 349 -3.58 -5.40 -15.75
N LYS A 350 -3.63 -6.25 -16.78
CA LYS A 350 -3.51 -5.85 -18.18
C LYS A 350 -4.53 -4.77 -18.55
N GLY A 351 -4.08 -3.71 -19.21
CA GLY A 351 -4.90 -2.58 -19.61
C GLY A 351 -5.20 -1.57 -18.48
N ILE A 352 -4.71 -1.80 -17.26
CA ILE A 352 -4.84 -0.83 -16.17
C ILE A 352 -3.60 0.05 -16.16
N THR A 353 -3.77 1.35 -16.33
CA THR A 353 -2.69 2.34 -16.41
C THR A 353 -2.86 3.43 -15.37
N ALA A 354 -1.76 4.09 -15.02
CA ALA A 354 -1.73 5.23 -14.09
C ALA A 354 -2.18 6.55 -14.77
N LYS A 355 -3.19 6.49 -15.64
CA LYS A 355 -3.67 7.59 -16.49
C LYS A 355 -4.05 8.86 -15.74
N GLU A 356 -4.39 8.76 -14.47
CA GLU A 356 -4.79 9.90 -13.65
C GLU A 356 -3.59 10.84 -13.33
N LEU A 357 -2.36 10.37 -13.52
CA LEU A 357 -1.15 11.17 -13.36
C LEU A 357 -0.72 11.89 -14.65
N ILE A 358 -1.16 11.38 -15.80
CA ILE A 358 -0.87 11.95 -17.11
C ILE A 358 -1.92 13.01 -17.44
#